data_9b0998648386ffea2b75c8028d38823c
#
_entry.id   9b0998648386ffea2b75c8028d38823c
#
_cell.length_a   1.000
_cell.length_b   1.000
_cell.length_c   1.000
_cell.angle_alpha   90.00
_cell.angle_beta   90.00
_cell.angle_gamma   90.00
#
_symmetry.space_group_name_H-M   'P 1'
#
loop_
_entity.id
_entity.type
_entity.pdbx_description
1 polymer ?
#
loop_
_entity_poly.entity_id
_entity_poly.type
_entity_poly.pdbx_seq_one_letter_code
_entity_poly.pdbx_strand_id
1 'polypeptide(L)'
;MAAAASLLFAGLAQAQDPFEIHVYEYENLRLGDFTFETHLNYIGKGTKTFEGPVAPFQDQFHATFELTAGLTDQISVGFMQLNARRPGNSLEYAGWRVLPHFYAPRSWHLPVDLGLVTEFSFQKTTYEENSRRVEVRPIVEKSFGKLRVDFNPVFERALHGPGTSGGWNFEPAARVGYEVSERFSPSLEYYSELGSLPSFLPAAQQLHQILPGGDLKLAKNVEWSFGVGIGATPAGNRLVYKSRFEISFGFR
;
A
#
# COMPACT_ATOMS: atom_id res chain seq x y z
N MET A 1 -46.98 13.05 10.03
CA MET A 1 -46.05 12.30 9.16
C MET A 1 -44.69 12.94 9.31
N ALA A 2 -43.81 12.33 10.10
CA ALA A 2 -42.46 12.82 10.30
C ALA A 2 -41.57 12.08 9.28
N ALA A 3 -41.02 12.80 8.31
CA ALA A 3 -39.99 12.29 7.41
C ALA A 3 -38.70 12.10 8.19
N ALA A 4 -38.34 10.85 8.47
CA ALA A 4 -37.01 10.52 8.97
C ALA A 4 -35.99 10.80 7.85
N ALA A 5 -35.25 11.87 7.96
CA ALA A 5 -34.08 12.11 7.15
C ALA A 5 -33.02 11.08 7.60
N SER A 6 -32.88 9.99 6.85
CA SER A 6 -31.76 9.09 6.95
C SER A 6 -30.53 9.87 6.52
N LEU A 7 -29.76 10.37 7.48
CA LEU A 7 -28.38 10.80 7.27
C LEU A 7 -27.60 9.55 6.84
N LEU A 8 -27.49 9.36 5.56
CA LEU A 8 -26.50 8.47 4.97
C LEU A 8 -25.14 9.05 5.37
N PHE A 9 -24.56 8.51 6.43
CA PHE A 9 -23.12 8.55 6.59
C PHE A 9 -22.57 7.76 5.38
N ALA A 10 -22.24 8.48 4.32
CA ALA A 10 -21.32 7.98 3.32
C ALA A 10 -20.04 7.72 4.10
N GLY A 11 -19.76 6.46 4.41
CA GLY A 11 -18.44 6.07 4.86
C GLY A 11 -17.48 6.64 3.84
N LEU A 12 -16.54 7.45 4.31
CA LEU A 12 -15.51 8.04 3.47
C LEU A 12 -14.75 6.87 2.86
N ALA A 13 -14.93 6.64 1.56
CA ALA A 13 -14.10 5.71 0.83
C ALA A 13 -12.71 6.34 0.82
N GLN A 14 -11.81 5.76 1.58
CA GLN A 14 -10.41 6.16 1.51
C GLN A 14 -9.87 5.76 0.14
N ALA A 15 -9.13 6.66 -0.47
CA ALA A 15 -8.36 6.32 -1.66
C ALA A 15 -7.25 5.33 -1.27
N GLN A 16 -6.83 4.46 -2.21
CA GLN A 16 -5.57 3.70 -2.08
C GLN A 16 -4.54 4.55 -1.37
N ASP A 17 -3.88 4.00 -0.35
CA ASP A 17 -2.89 4.73 0.45
C ASP A 17 -1.81 5.36 -0.45
N PRO A 18 -1.79 6.70 -0.58
CA PRO A 18 -0.89 7.35 -1.52
C PRO A 18 0.56 7.38 -1.04
N PHE A 19 0.82 7.07 0.23
CA PHE A 19 2.17 6.99 0.78
C PHE A 19 2.87 5.70 0.37
N GLU A 20 2.09 4.62 0.15
CA GLU A 20 2.61 3.31 -0.19
C GLU A 20 1.69 2.58 -1.17
N ILE A 21 2.00 2.68 -2.46
CA ILE A 21 1.31 1.94 -3.52
C ILE A 21 2.19 0.74 -3.86
N HIS A 22 1.97 -0.37 -3.14
CA HIS A 22 2.81 -1.56 -3.28
C HIS A 22 2.00 -2.84 -3.00
N VAL A 23 2.10 -3.82 -3.91
CA VAL A 23 1.71 -5.20 -3.64
C VAL A 23 2.96 -5.91 -3.14
N TYR A 24 2.97 -6.34 -1.89
CA TYR A 24 4.10 -7.00 -1.28
C TYR A 24 4.33 -8.37 -1.88
N GLU A 25 5.58 -8.65 -2.20
CA GLU A 25 6.12 -9.89 -2.70
C GLU A 25 6.76 -10.70 -1.55
N TYR A 26 7.06 -11.97 -1.80
CA TYR A 26 7.85 -12.76 -0.86
C TYR A 26 9.32 -12.33 -0.93
N GLU A 27 9.70 -11.44 -0.05
CA GLU A 27 11.01 -10.80 -0.03
C GLU A 27 11.69 -10.96 1.33
N ASN A 28 12.35 -12.09 1.52
CA ASN A 28 12.94 -12.44 2.80
C ASN A 28 14.36 -11.85 2.96
N LEU A 29 14.49 -10.79 3.74
CA LEU A 29 15.77 -10.24 4.17
C LEU A 29 16.34 -11.10 5.29
N ARG A 30 17.59 -11.56 5.11
CA ARG A 30 18.31 -12.34 6.11
C ARG A 30 19.01 -11.41 7.11
N LEU A 31 19.46 -11.98 8.23
CA LEU A 31 20.25 -11.23 9.21
C LEU A 31 21.44 -10.49 8.57
N GLY A 32 21.49 -9.17 8.75
CA GLY A 32 22.50 -8.29 8.20
C GLY A 32 22.23 -7.80 6.78
N ASP A 33 21.13 -8.20 6.14
CA ASP A 33 20.65 -7.61 4.90
C ASP A 33 19.75 -6.40 5.22
N PHE A 34 19.78 -5.40 4.35
CA PHE A 34 18.99 -4.18 4.45
C PHE A 34 18.43 -3.80 3.09
N THR A 35 17.26 -3.19 3.09
CA THR A 35 16.74 -2.45 1.93
C THR A 35 16.45 -1.01 2.31
N PHE A 36 16.71 -0.10 1.38
CA PHE A 36 16.24 1.27 1.44
C PHE A 36 15.34 1.52 0.24
N GLU A 37 14.10 1.95 0.54
CA GLU A 37 13.10 2.24 -0.47
C GLU A 37 12.69 3.71 -0.43
N THR A 38 12.34 4.21 -1.61
CA THR A 38 11.75 5.55 -1.77
C THR A 38 10.51 5.41 -2.62
N HIS A 39 9.35 5.65 -2.03
CA HIS A 39 8.07 5.70 -2.75
C HIS A 39 7.76 7.15 -3.11
N LEU A 40 7.66 7.43 -4.39
CA LEU A 40 7.35 8.75 -4.94
C LEU A 40 6.05 8.64 -5.73
N ASN A 41 4.95 9.05 -5.12
CA ASN A 41 3.63 8.91 -5.71
C ASN A 41 3.01 10.29 -5.94
N TYR A 42 2.30 10.45 -7.05
CA TYR A 42 1.60 11.68 -7.38
C TYR A 42 0.15 11.40 -7.76
N ILE A 43 -0.77 12.13 -7.13
CA ILE A 43 -2.20 12.01 -7.38
C ILE A 43 -2.60 13.07 -8.41
N GLY A 44 -2.68 12.66 -9.67
CA GLY A 44 -3.05 13.57 -10.77
C GLY A 44 -4.53 13.91 -10.82
N LYS A 45 -5.40 12.99 -10.35
CA LYS A 45 -6.85 13.21 -10.23
C LYS A 45 -7.38 12.51 -8.98
N GLY A 46 -7.69 13.29 -7.96
CA GLY A 46 -8.23 12.85 -6.66
C GLY A 46 -9.37 13.74 -6.20
N THR A 47 -9.69 13.67 -4.90
CA THR A 47 -10.66 14.56 -4.25
C THR A 47 -10.21 16.01 -4.35
N LYS A 48 -11.17 16.94 -4.46
CA LYS A 48 -10.90 18.38 -4.64
C LYS A 48 -11.33 19.23 -3.43
N THR A 49 -11.97 18.61 -2.47
CA THR A 49 -12.50 19.24 -1.26
C THR A 49 -12.00 18.49 -0.04
N PHE A 50 -11.98 19.15 1.10
CA PHE A 50 -11.71 18.49 2.38
C PHE A 50 -12.80 17.49 2.70
N GLU A 51 -12.39 16.33 3.21
CA GLU A 51 -13.25 15.27 3.74
C GLU A 51 -12.96 15.17 5.24
N GLY A 52 -13.80 15.79 6.06
CA GLY A 52 -13.49 15.98 7.47
C GLY A 52 -12.18 16.78 7.64
N PRO A 53 -11.20 16.27 8.37
CA PRO A 53 -9.88 16.90 8.52
C PRO A 53 -8.95 16.66 7.33
N VAL A 54 -9.25 15.66 6.47
CA VAL A 54 -8.38 15.20 5.40
C VAL A 54 -8.37 16.19 4.24
N ALA A 55 -7.17 16.59 3.83
CA ALA A 55 -6.97 17.54 2.75
C ALA A 55 -7.25 16.88 1.36
N PRO A 56 -7.68 17.69 0.37
CA PRO A 56 -7.92 17.19 -0.99
C PRO A 56 -6.68 16.50 -1.57
N PHE A 57 -6.87 15.33 -2.16
CA PHE A 57 -5.77 14.56 -2.77
C PHE A 57 -5.35 15.06 -4.15
N GLN A 58 -6.18 15.84 -4.84
CA GLN A 58 -5.86 16.39 -6.14
C GLN A 58 -4.52 17.14 -6.13
N ASP A 59 -3.62 16.75 -7.04
CA ASP A 59 -2.28 17.32 -7.22
C ASP A 59 -1.36 17.22 -5.98
N GLN A 60 -1.63 16.25 -5.07
CA GLN A 60 -0.70 15.93 -4.00
C GLN A 60 0.47 15.07 -4.50
N PHE A 61 1.66 15.36 -3.97
CA PHE A 61 2.86 14.53 -4.12
C PHE A 61 3.22 13.91 -2.77
N HIS A 62 3.49 12.62 -2.76
CA HIS A 62 3.85 11.84 -1.59
C HIS A 62 5.26 11.30 -1.74
N ALA A 63 6.06 11.40 -0.68
CA ALA A 63 7.41 10.87 -0.62
C ALA A 63 7.59 10.09 0.69
N THR A 64 7.67 8.77 0.58
CA THR A 64 7.92 7.87 1.71
C THR A 64 9.32 7.31 1.60
N PHE A 65 10.04 7.31 2.72
CA PHE A 65 11.35 6.72 2.85
C PHE A 65 11.24 5.54 3.80
N GLU A 66 11.59 4.35 3.34
CA GLU A 66 11.59 3.13 4.12
C GLU A 66 12.99 2.57 4.28
N LEU A 67 13.30 2.13 5.49
CA LEU A 67 14.48 1.32 5.78
C LEU A 67 14.02 0.01 6.43
N THR A 68 14.34 -1.12 5.79
CA THR A 68 14.02 -2.44 6.33
C THR A 68 15.30 -3.20 6.63
N ALA A 69 15.35 -3.84 7.81
CA ALA A 69 16.50 -4.59 8.31
C ALA A 69 16.11 -6.04 8.61
N GLY A 70 16.87 -7.00 8.10
CA GLY A 70 16.76 -8.41 8.47
C GLY A 70 17.30 -8.65 9.89
N LEU A 71 16.43 -9.17 10.78
CA LEU A 71 16.74 -9.48 12.18
C LEU A 71 17.08 -10.96 12.37
N THR A 72 16.49 -11.82 11.59
CA THR A 72 16.73 -13.26 11.51
C THR A 72 16.56 -13.73 10.06
N ASP A 73 16.69 -15.02 9.80
CA ASP A 73 16.42 -15.57 8.46
C ASP A 73 14.93 -15.53 8.06
N GLN A 74 14.02 -15.20 8.98
CA GLN A 74 12.56 -15.18 8.74
C GLN A 74 11.89 -13.87 9.15
N ILE A 75 12.57 -13.03 9.91
CA ILE A 75 11.99 -11.81 10.49
C ILE A 75 12.81 -10.62 10.08
N SER A 76 12.14 -9.61 9.55
CA SER A 76 12.69 -8.28 9.34
C SER A 76 11.78 -7.21 9.94
N VAL A 77 12.27 -6.00 10.05
CA VAL A 77 11.49 -4.84 10.50
C VAL A 77 11.76 -3.64 9.59
N GLY A 78 10.68 -3.07 9.08
CA GLY A 78 10.68 -1.83 8.33
C GLY A 78 10.32 -0.64 9.20
N PHE A 79 10.86 0.52 8.86
CA PHE A 79 10.47 1.82 9.36
C PHE A 79 10.25 2.77 8.20
N MET A 80 9.07 3.39 8.13
CA MET A 80 8.75 4.39 7.12
C MET A 80 8.62 5.79 7.72
N GLN A 81 9.17 6.77 7.02
CA GLN A 81 8.88 8.17 7.22
C GLN A 81 8.03 8.68 6.06
N LEU A 82 6.83 9.18 6.37
CA LEU A 82 5.85 9.67 5.42
C LEU A 82 5.96 11.18 5.27
N ASN A 83 6.04 11.65 4.02
CA ASN A 83 6.04 13.07 3.70
C ASN A 83 5.08 13.33 2.55
N ALA A 84 4.44 14.49 2.56
CA ALA A 84 3.53 14.91 1.50
C ALA A 84 3.70 16.38 1.16
N ARG A 85 3.38 16.74 -0.09
CA ARG A 85 3.30 18.12 -0.54
C ARG A 85 1.93 18.36 -1.16
N ARG A 86 1.15 19.24 -0.55
CA ARG A 86 -0.10 19.74 -1.11
C ARG A 86 0.17 20.87 -2.11
N PRO A 87 -0.72 21.13 -3.08
CA PRO A 87 -0.59 22.26 -3.99
C PRO A 87 -0.34 23.59 -3.23
N GLY A 88 0.68 24.32 -3.67
CA GLY A 88 1.06 25.60 -3.08
C GLY A 88 1.85 25.52 -1.76
N ASN A 89 2.10 24.32 -1.22
CA ASN A 89 2.85 24.11 0.02
C ASN A 89 4.23 23.50 -0.26
N SER A 90 5.13 23.59 0.73
CA SER A 90 6.38 22.83 0.77
C SER A 90 6.10 21.36 1.13
N LEU A 91 7.11 20.51 0.94
CA LEU A 91 7.09 19.13 1.45
C LEU A 91 7.04 19.17 2.98
N GLU A 92 6.08 18.47 3.57
CA GLU A 92 5.90 18.40 5.03
C GLU A 92 5.84 16.98 5.52
N TYR A 93 6.26 16.74 6.75
CA TYR A 93 6.13 15.47 7.43
C TYR A 93 4.64 15.14 7.65
N ALA A 94 4.24 13.92 7.24
CA ALA A 94 2.87 13.43 7.32
C ALA A 94 2.67 12.34 8.38
N GLY A 95 3.72 11.59 8.73
CA GLY A 95 3.63 10.50 9.69
C GLY A 95 4.79 9.51 9.61
N TRP A 96 4.64 8.40 10.29
CA TRP A 96 5.58 7.30 10.29
C TRP A 96 4.88 5.96 10.50
N ARG A 97 5.57 4.86 10.13
CA ARG A 97 5.08 3.48 10.28
C ARG A 97 6.19 2.56 10.76
N VAL A 98 5.80 1.49 11.45
CA VAL A 98 6.68 0.36 11.76
C VAL A 98 6.05 -0.91 11.21
N LEU A 99 6.85 -1.71 10.52
CA LEU A 99 6.42 -2.88 9.78
C LEU A 99 7.22 -4.12 10.20
N PRO A 100 6.80 -4.87 11.21
CA PRO A 100 7.31 -6.23 11.43
C PRO A 100 6.90 -7.14 10.27
N HIS A 101 7.87 -7.83 9.68
CA HIS A 101 7.67 -8.82 8.63
C HIS A 101 8.03 -10.21 9.13
N PHE A 102 7.29 -11.21 8.69
CA PHE A 102 7.60 -12.62 8.85
C PHE A 102 7.47 -13.33 7.50
N TYR A 103 8.43 -14.17 7.17
CA TYR A 103 8.40 -14.98 5.96
C TYR A 103 8.56 -16.46 6.30
N ALA A 104 7.60 -17.28 5.85
CA ALA A 104 7.65 -18.72 6.08
C ALA A 104 8.86 -19.33 5.34
N PRO A 105 9.70 -20.12 5.99
CA PRO A 105 10.87 -20.71 5.33
C PRO A 105 10.46 -21.61 4.16
N ARG A 106 11.12 -21.49 3.04
CA ARG A 106 10.91 -22.38 1.88
C ARG A 106 11.15 -23.87 2.19
N SER A 107 11.91 -24.14 3.26
CA SER A 107 12.10 -25.52 3.77
C SER A 107 10.81 -26.16 4.32
N TRP A 108 9.74 -25.39 4.51
CA TRP A 108 8.41 -25.95 4.85
C TRP A 108 7.73 -26.59 3.63
N HIS A 109 8.28 -26.44 2.43
CA HIS A 109 7.78 -27.01 1.18
C HIS A 109 6.29 -26.73 0.91
N LEU A 110 5.86 -25.52 1.24
CA LEU A 110 4.49 -25.08 0.99
C LEU A 110 4.23 -24.95 -0.53
N PRO A 111 2.98 -25.10 -0.98
CA PRO A 111 2.65 -24.99 -2.41
C PRO A 111 2.76 -23.57 -2.95
N VAL A 112 2.88 -22.57 -2.06
CA VAL A 112 3.06 -21.14 -2.33
C VAL A 112 4.07 -20.57 -1.33
N ASP A 113 4.75 -19.49 -1.69
CA ASP A 113 5.56 -18.72 -0.74
C ASP A 113 4.61 -17.86 0.11
N LEU A 114 4.80 -17.85 1.44
CA LEU A 114 3.94 -17.16 2.39
C LEU A 114 4.74 -16.18 3.24
N GLY A 115 4.17 -15.01 3.42
CA GLY A 115 4.66 -14.00 4.33
C GLY A 115 3.52 -13.32 5.09
N LEU A 116 3.89 -12.51 6.05
CA LEU A 116 3.00 -11.69 6.85
C LEU A 116 3.70 -10.37 7.16
N VAL A 117 3.10 -9.26 6.78
CA VAL A 117 3.46 -7.92 7.24
C VAL A 117 2.38 -7.44 8.21
N THR A 118 2.80 -6.88 9.33
CA THR A 118 1.91 -6.13 10.21
C THR A 118 2.41 -4.69 10.22
N GLU A 119 1.54 -3.74 9.92
CA GLU A 119 1.88 -2.33 9.91
C GLU A 119 1.21 -1.62 11.09
N PHE A 120 1.98 -0.80 11.81
CA PHE A 120 1.47 0.16 12.79
C PHE A 120 1.71 1.56 12.25
N SER A 121 0.63 2.26 11.89
CA SER A 121 0.65 3.57 11.24
C SER A 121 0.28 4.69 12.20
N PHE A 122 1.03 5.79 12.12
CA PHE A 122 0.82 7.03 12.88
C PHE A 122 0.91 8.21 11.93
N GLN A 123 -0.26 8.79 11.57
CA GLN A 123 -0.37 9.83 10.57
C GLN A 123 -1.05 11.10 11.11
N LYS A 124 -0.74 12.23 10.51
CA LYS A 124 -1.47 13.47 10.76
C LYS A 124 -2.87 13.38 10.18
N THR A 125 -3.85 13.88 10.92
CA THR A 125 -5.25 13.90 10.49
C THR A 125 -5.49 14.67 9.18
N THR A 126 -4.58 15.55 8.80
CA THR A 126 -4.61 16.22 7.48
C THR A 126 -4.49 15.23 6.31
N TYR A 127 -3.92 14.04 6.52
CA TYR A 127 -3.67 13.04 5.47
C TYR A 127 -4.45 11.75 5.70
N GLU A 128 -4.86 11.47 6.93
CA GLU A 128 -5.56 10.26 7.31
C GLU A 128 -6.47 10.55 8.51
N GLU A 129 -7.78 10.37 8.33
CA GLU A 129 -8.75 10.68 9.36
C GLU A 129 -8.52 9.87 10.64
N ASN A 130 -8.17 8.59 10.48
CA ASN A 130 -7.80 7.68 11.56
C ASN A 130 -6.30 7.76 11.83
N SER A 131 -5.89 8.68 12.71
CA SER A 131 -4.48 9.01 12.93
C SER A 131 -3.59 7.86 13.43
N ARG A 132 -4.18 6.75 13.89
CA ARG A 132 -3.48 5.51 14.23
C ARG A 132 -4.25 4.32 13.68
N ARG A 133 -3.55 3.45 12.98
CA ARG A 133 -4.12 2.25 12.37
C ARG A 133 -3.19 1.07 12.59
N VAL A 134 -3.76 -0.12 12.55
CA VAL A 134 -3.04 -1.37 12.41
C VAL A 134 -3.52 -2.05 11.14
N GLU A 135 -2.58 -2.54 10.34
CA GLU A 135 -2.84 -3.35 9.18
C GLU A 135 -2.19 -4.72 9.35
N VAL A 136 -2.87 -5.75 8.88
CA VAL A 136 -2.37 -7.13 8.80
C VAL A 136 -2.45 -7.53 7.34
N ARG A 137 -1.29 -7.81 6.73
CA ARG A 137 -1.13 -8.10 5.30
C ARG A 137 -0.47 -9.47 5.12
N PRO A 138 -1.22 -10.56 4.98
CA PRO A 138 -0.69 -11.81 4.48
C PRO A 138 -0.15 -11.63 3.06
N ILE A 139 0.96 -12.29 2.76
CA ILE A 139 1.58 -12.35 1.44
C ILE A 139 1.45 -13.77 0.94
N VAL A 140 0.88 -13.92 -0.25
CA VAL A 140 0.78 -15.20 -0.95
C VAL A 140 1.39 -15.03 -2.33
N GLU A 141 2.51 -15.67 -2.58
CA GLU A 141 3.21 -15.59 -3.87
C GLU A 141 3.29 -16.96 -4.54
N LYS A 142 3.11 -16.98 -5.86
CA LYS A 142 3.34 -18.15 -6.69
C LYS A 142 3.98 -17.78 -8.00
N SER A 143 5.10 -18.46 -8.30
CA SER A 143 5.78 -18.36 -9.59
C SER A 143 5.45 -19.56 -10.49
N PHE A 144 5.19 -19.29 -11.78
CA PHE A 144 4.95 -20.25 -12.84
C PHE A 144 5.94 -19.96 -13.99
N GLY A 145 7.19 -20.41 -13.83
CA GLY A 145 8.27 -20.06 -14.72
C GLY A 145 8.57 -18.54 -14.66
N LYS A 146 8.29 -17.84 -15.76
CA LYS A 146 8.48 -16.37 -15.84
C LYS A 146 7.29 -15.54 -15.34
N LEU A 147 6.17 -16.17 -15.07
CA LEU A 147 4.98 -15.52 -14.53
C LEU A 147 5.03 -15.57 -13.01
N ARG A 148 4.84 -14.42 -12.34
CA ARG A 148 4.67 -14.31 -10.89
C ARG A 148 3.30 -13.74 -10.58
N VAL A 149 2.66 -14.29 -9.58
CA VAL A 149 1.37 -13.83 -9.06
C VAL A 149 1.50 -13.62 -7.56
N ASP A 150 1.19 -12.43 -7.11
CA ASP A 150 1.21 -12.00 -5.73
C ASP A 150 -0.21 -11.62 -5.31
N PHE A 151 -0.60 -12.01 -4.11
CA PHE A 151 -1.89 -11.68 -3.52
C PHE A 151 -1.72 -11.30 -2.05
N ASN A 152 -2.20 -10.13 -1.69
CA ASN A 152 -2.21 -9.61 -0.33
C ASN A 152 -3.68 -9.40 0.13
N PRO A 153 -4.27 -10.32 0.89
CA PRO A 153 -5.54 -10.07 1.58
C PRO A 153 -5.29 -9.16 2.78
N VAL A 154 -5.43 -7.85 2.57
CA VAL A 154 -5.13 -6.83 3.58
C VAL A 154 -6.33 -6.61 4.49
N PHE A 155 -6.07 -6.54 5.80
CA PHE A 155 -7.06 -6.23 6.84
C PHE A 155 -6.57 -5.03 7.64
N GLU A 156 -7.32 -3.93 7.61
CA GLU A 156 -7.00 -2.71 8.34
C GLU A 156 -8.00 -2.43 9.45
N ARG A 157 -7.54 -1.83 10.55
CA ARG A 157 -8.38 -1.37 11.64
C ARG A 157 -7.88 -0.05 12.23
N ALA A 158 -8.80 0.90 12.40
CA ALA A 158 -8.53 2.13 13.12
C ALA A 158 -8.33 1.87 14.62
N LEU A 159 -7.24 2.42 15.18
CA LEU A 159 -6.92 2.40 16.61
C LEU A 159 -7.21 3.76 17.27
N HIS A 160 -7.24 4.85 16.48
CA HIS A 160 -7.58 6.18 16.95
C HIS A 160 -8.15 7.01 15.79
N GLY A 161 -9.30 7.63 16.04
CA GLY A 161 -10.06 8.41 15.06
C GLY A 161 -11.52 7.96 14.98
N PRO A 162 -12.32 8.51 14.06
CA PRO A 162 -13.74 8.20 13.92
C PRO A 162 -14.02 6.73 13.59
N GLY A 163 -13.12 6.07 12.87
CA GLY A 163 -13.26 4.68 12.44
C GLY A 163 -13.08 3.63 13.55
N THR A 164 -12.72 4.02 14.79
CA THR A 164 -12.45 3.09 15.90
C THR A 164 -13.65 2.22 16.31
N SER A 165 -14.87 2.69 16.07
CA SER A 165 -16.10 1.93 16.29
C SER A 165 -16.40 0.92 15.18
N GLY A 166 -15.67 1.00 14.04
CA GLY A 166 -15.77 0.09 12.91
C GLY A 166 -15.10 -1.27 13.20
N GLY A 167 -15.31 -2.20 12.28
CA GLY A 167 -14.66 -3.51 12.28
C GLY A 167 -13.28 -3.45 11.61
N TRP A 168 -12.87 -4.60 11.08
CA TRP A 168 -11.75 -4.72 10.17
C TRP A 168 -12.21 -4.39 8.75
N ASN A 169 -11.56 -3.45 8.09
CA ASN A 169 -11.72 -3.22 6.67
C ASN A 169 -10.96 -4.29 5.89
N PHE A 170 -11.49 -4.68 4.74
CA PHE A 170 -10.86 -5.63 3.84
C PHE A 170 -10.45 -4.93 2.55
N GLU A 171 -9.15 -4.94 2.27
CA GLU A 171 -8.50 -4.14 1.22
C GLU A 171 -7.56 -5.01 0.37
N PRO A 172 -8.08 -6.05 -0.32
CA PRO A 172 -7.24 -6.97 -1.06
C PRO A 172 -6.52 -6.28 -2.22
N ALA A 173 -5.24 -6.64 -2.37
CA ALA A 173 -4.39 -6.24 -3.48
C ALA A 173 -3.79 -7.47 -4.17
N ALA A 174 -3.54 -7.36 -5.47
CA ALA A 174 -2.96 -8.43 -6.27
C ALA A 174 -2.03 -7.87 -7.35
N ARG A 175 -1.04 -8.66 -7.75
CA ARG A 175 -0.11 -8.33 -8.81
C ARG A 175 0.14 -9.54 -9.70
N VAL A 176 0.26 -9.29 -10.99
CA VAL A 176 0.73 -10.26 -11.98
C VAL A 176 1.90 -9.62 -12.71
N GLY A 177 3.08 -10.24 -12.61
CA GLY A 177 4.31 -9.82 -13.27
C GLY A 177 4.81 -10.90 -14.25
N TYR A 178 5.44 -10.49 -15.34
CA TYR A 178 6.02 -11.42 -16.30
C TYR A 178 7.46 -11.01 -16.66
N GLU A 179 8.43 -11.88 -16.39
CA GLU A 179 9.84 -11.64 -16.71
C GLU A 179 10.09 -11.74 -18.22
N VAL A 180 10.05 -10.58 -18.91
CA VAL A 180 10.38 -10.49 -20.33
C VAL A 180 11.88 -10.65 -20.53
N SER A 181 12.68 -10.05 -19.66
CA SER A 181 14.14 -10.13 -19.65
C SER A 181 14.66 -10.07 -18.20
N GLU A 182 15.95 -10.36 -18.00
CA GLU A 182 16.61 -10.25 -16.69
C GLU A 182 16.51 -8.84 -16.06
N ARG A 183 16.21 -7.82 -16.87
CA ARG A 183 16.15 -6.42 -16.44
C ARG A 183 14.75 -5.84 -16.39
N PHE A 184 13.79 -6.43 -17.07
CA PHE A 184 12.46 -5.83 -17.20
C PHE A 184 11.35 -6.85 -17.05
N SER A 185 10.41 -6.53 -16.15
CA SER A 185 9.21 -7.30 -15.87
C SER A 185 7.99 -6.36 -15.92
N PRO A 186 7.23 -6.31 -17.03
CA PRO A 186 5.93 -5.65 -17.01
C PRO A 186 5.01 -6.28 -15.99
N SER A 187 4.17 -5.47 -15.36
CA SER A 187 3.23 -5.92 -14.33
C SER A 187 1.86 -5.24 -14.46
N LEU A 188 0.87 -5.90 -13.91
CA LEU A 188 -0.45 -5.35 -13.68
C LEU A 188 -0.78 -5.53 -12.20
N GLU A 189 -1.05 -4.43 -11.51
CA GLU A 189 -1.47 -4.43 -10.12
C GLU A 189 -2.96 -4.07 -10.04
N TYR A 190 -3.61 -4.62 -9.03
CA TYR A 190 -4.99 -4.31 -8.67
C TYR A 190 -5.06 -4.02 -7.18
N TYR A 191 -5.77 -2.97 -6.84
CA TYR A 191 -6.02 -2.55 -5.47
C TYR A 191 -7.51 -2.35 -5.26
N SER A 192 -8.00 -2.72 -4.09
CA SER A 192 -9.39 -2.48 -3.73
C SER A 192 -9.55 -2.20 -2.24
N GLU A 193 -10.59 -1.45 -1.91
CA GLU A 193 -11.12 -1.31 -0.57
C GLU A 193 -12.61 -1.67 -0.62
N LEU A 194 -12.96 -2.77 0.04
CA LEU A 194 -14.32 -3.32 -0.01
C LEU A 194 -15.16 -2.86 1.18
N GLY A 195 -14.53 -2.29 2.19
CA GLY A 195 -15.16 -1.83 3.44
C GLY A 195 -15.08 -2.87 4.57
N SER A 196 -15.85 -2.64 5.62
CA SER A 196 -15.72 -3.37 6.87
C SER A 196 -16.35 -4.76 6.82
N LEU A 197 -15.71 -5.72 7.47
CA LEU A 197 -16.27 -7.06 7.70
C LEU A 197 -17.29 -7.01 8.86
N PRO A 198 -18.38 -7.78 8.76
CA PRO A 198 -18.81 -8.64 7.64
C PRO A 198 -19.67 -7.93 6.58
N SER A 199 -19.81 -6.59 6.65
CA SER A 199 -20.71 -5.80 5.80
C SER A 199 -19.94 -4.91 4.85
N PHE A 200 -19.69 -5.40 3.64
CA PHE A 200 -19.02 -4.62 2.61
C PHE A 200 -19.84 -3.41 2.15
N LEU A 201 -19.13 -2.39 1.68
CA LEU A 201 -19.72 -1.21 1.06
C LEU A 201 -20.50 -1.59 -0.22
N PRO A 202 -21.52 -0.83 -0.62
CA PRO A 202 -22.09 -0.94 -1.96
C PRO A 202 -21.00 -0.76 -3.04
N ALA A 203 -21.07 -1.48 -4.14
CA ALA A 203 -20.05 -1.49 -5.19
C ALA A 203 -19.63 -0.09 -5.70
N ALA A 204 -20.57 0.86 -5.75
CA ALA A 204 -20.29 2.25 -6.14
C ALA A 204 -19.44 3.04 -5.11
N GLN A 205 -19.37 2.55 -3.88
CA GLN A 205 -18.59 3.14 -2.78
C GLN A 205 -17.29 2.37 -2.50
N GLN A 206 -17.12 1.19 -3.12
CA GLN A 206 -15.86 0.45 -3.03
C GLN A 206 -14.81 1.11 -3.92
N LEU A 207 -13.56 1.13 -3.43
CA LEU A 207 -12.42 1.49 -4.26
C LEU A 207 -12.02 0.30 -5.13
N HIS A 208 -11.83 0.56 -6.41
CA HIS A 208 -11.19 -0.36 -7.34
C HIS A 208 -10.22 0.41 -8.23
N GLN A 209 -8.96 0.02 -8.24
CA GLN A 209 -7.91 0.64 -9.05
C GLN A 209 -7.09 -0.41 -9.76
N ILE A 210 -6.78 -0.17 -11.03
CA ILE A 210 -5.89 -1.00 -11.85
C ILE A 210 -4.65 -0.16 -12.16
N LEU A 211 -3.48 -0.77 -12.03
CA LEU A 211 -2.20 -0.09 -12.20
C LEU A 211 -1.28 -0.90 -13.14
N PRO A 212 -1.36 -0.69 -14.46
CA PRO A 212 -0.34 -1.17 -15.39
C PRO A 212 0.99 -0.49 -15.11
N GLY A 213 2.07 -1.27 -15.15
CA GLY A 213 3.41 -0.80 -14.84
C GLY A 213 4.48 -1.85 -15.10
N GLY A 214 5.51 -1.85 -14.28
CA GLY A 214 6.59 -2.83 -14.35
C GLY A 214 7.75 -2.49 -13.45
N ASP A 215 8.70 -3.43 -13.38
CA ASP A 215 9.95 -3.32 -12.63
C ASP A 215 11.13 -3.31 -13.59
N LEU A 216 12.09 -2.44 -13.32
CA LEU A 216 13.31 -2.28 -14.08
C LEU A 216 14.53 -2.40 -13.15
N LYS A 217 15.32 -3.45 -13.32
CA LYS A 217 16.61 -3.60 -12.63
C LYS A 217 17.63 -2.65 -13.23
N LEU A 218 17.90 -1.54 -12.55
CA LEU A 218 18.85 -0.52 -12.95
C LEU A 218 20.29 -0.96 -12.70
N ALA A 219 20.51 -1.69 -11.60
CA ALA A 219 21.78 -2.31 -11.24
C ALA A 219 21.52 -3.64 -10.53
N LYS A 220 22.58 -4.36 -10.12
CA LYS A 220 22.47 -5.67 -9.43
C LYS A 220 21.65 -5.59 -8.14
N ASN A 221 21.69 -4.44 -7.48
CA ASN A 221 21.05 -4.18 -6.18
C ASN A 221 20.16 -2.93 -6.20
N VAL A 222 19.75 -2.46 -7.39
CA VAL A 222 18.89 -1.28 -7.54
C VAL A 222 17.74 -1.64 -8.49
N GLU A 223 16.53 -1.51 -8.00
CA GLU A 223 15.30 -1.72 -8.76
C GLU A 223 14.44 -0.45 -8.78
N TRP A 224 13.78 -0.23 -9.87
CA TRP A 224 12.77 0.81 -10.06
C TRP A 224 11.46 0.18 -10.48
N SER A 225 10.45 0.27 -9.62
CA SER A 225 9.07 -0.11 -9.90
C SER A 225 8.26 1.13 -10.22
N PHE A 226 7.47 1.08 -11.29
CA PHE A 226 6.67 2.21 -11.74
C PHE A 226 5.32 1.77 -12.29
N GLY A 227 4.36 2.71 -12.32
CA GLY A 227 3.05 2.43 -12.89
C GLY A 227 2.13 3.65 -12.91
N VAL A 228 0.99 3.47 -13.60
CA VAL A 228 -0.07 4.48 -13.69
C VAL A 228 -1.37 3.86 -13.21
N GLY A 229 -1.86 4.32 -12.06
CA GLY A 229 -3.11 3.87 -11.44
C GLY A 229 -4.32 4.55 -12.05
N ILE A 230 -5.30 3.75 -12.46
CA ILE A 230 -6.57 4.20 -13.03
C ILE A 230 -7.69 3.72 -12.11
N GLY A 231 -8.36 4.65 -11.44
CA GLY A 231 -9.53 4.36 -10.61
C GLY A 231 -10.74 3.95 -11.45
N ALA A 232 -11.27 2.76 -11.18
CA ALA A 232 -12.44 2.21 -11.88
C ALA A 232 -13.77 2.69 -11.27
N THR A 233 -13.76 3.15 -10.01
CA THR A 233 -14.93 3.61 -9.27
C THR A 233 -14.80 5.07 -8.85
N PRO A 234 -15.89 5.78 -8.53
CA PRO A 234 -15.83 7.15 -8.02
C PRO A 234 -15.17 7.29 -6.65
N ALA A 235 -15.13 6.23 -5.86
CA ALA A 235 -14.66 6.23 -4.48
C ALA A 235 -13.15 6.45 -4.34
N GLY A 236 -12.35 6.11 -5.37
CA GLY A 236 -10.89 6.24 -5.32
C GLY A 236 -10.31 7.37 -6.15
N ASN A 237 -9.01 7.57 -6.02
CA ASN A 237 -8.27 8.46 -6.88
C ASN A 237 -8.33 7.97 -8.34
N ARG A 238 -8.71 8.88 -9.26
CA ARG A 238 -8.95 8.54 -10.67
C ARG A 238 -7.67 8.37 -11.48
N LEU A 239 -6.58 9.03 -11.08
CA LEU A 239 -5.29 8.97 -11.76
C LEU A 239 -4.16 9.12 -10.75
N VAL A 240 -3.31 8.12 -10.70
CA VAL A 240 -2.18 8.05 -9.77
C VAL A 240 -0.93 7.66 -10.55
N TYR A 241 0.20 8.25 -10.20
CA TYR A 241 1.51 7.87 -10.73
C TYR A 241 2.33 7.28 -9.58
N LYS A 242 2.82 6.06 -9.77
CA LYS A 242 3.67 5.31 -8.84
C LYS A 242 5.11 5.30 -9.33
N SER A 243 6.03 5.53 -8.42
CA SER A 243 7.46 5.30 -8.63
C SER A 243 8.10 4.85 -7.32
N ARG A 244 8.64 3.63 -7.26
CA ARG A 244 9.38 3.08 -6.10
C ARG A 244 10.79 2.74 -6.54
N PHE A 245 11.77 3.27 -5.84
CA PHE A 245 13.17 2.87 -5.98
C PHE A 245 13.55 2.05 -4.75
N GLU A 246 14.16 0.92 -4.99
CA GLU A 246 14.71 0.04 -3.96
C GLU A 246 16.20 -0.14 -4.15
N ILE A 247 16.95 -0.08 -3.05
CA ILE A 247 18.38 -0.38 -2.99
C ILE A 247 18.58 -1.43 -1.91
N SER A 248 19.03 -2.63 -2.31
CA SER A 248 19.36 -3.73 -1.41
C SER A 248 20.86 -3.76 -1.11
N PHE A 249 21.23 -3.96 0.14
CA PHE A 249 22.62 -4.11 0.54
C PHE A 249 22.74 -5.06 1.73
N GLY A 250 23.86 -5.79 1.78
CA GLY A 250 24.18 -6.72 2.85
C GLY A 250 25.63 -6.59 3.27
N PHE A 251 25.88 -6.73 4.54
CA PHE A 251 27.24 -6.76 5.12
C PHE A 251 27.69 -8.23 5.23
N ARG A 252 28.25 -8.76 4.11
CA ARG A 252 28.88 -10.08 4.07
C ARG A 252 30.32 -9.98 3.61
#